data_c853ae3789a2dffde5eb003d09ecdaf0
#
_entry.id   c853ae3789a2dffde5eb003d09ecdaf0
#
_cell.length_a   1.000
_cell.length_b   1.000
_cell.length_c   1.000
_cell.angle_alpha   90.00
_cell.angle_beta   90.00
_cell.angle_gamma   90.00
#
_symmetry.space_group_name_H-M   'P 1'
#
loop_
_entity.id
_entity.type
_entity.pdbx_description
1 polymer ?
#
loop_
_entity_poly.entity_id
_entity_poly.type
_entity_poly.pdbx_seq_one_letter_code
_entity_poly.pdbx_strand_id
1 'polypeptide(L)'
;MKTGFKSKSLVLLVAILLMAALFAVGCGQGKQDSETSALRGTVTIAGSTSVQPLSEELANAFMAKNPGVRIEVSGGGSGAGIRAAESGAADIGAASRGLKADEIGVTSIAIAIDGIAVIVHPENPVNDLPFEDIQKIFRGEITNWSQVGGGNANIVVVNREEGSGTRGAFHELVVGEDNDFVSTAIIQNSTGAVREAVLNDVNAIGYISLGGINDSIKTVMVDGVEPTVENVRAQQYPIARPFNYVVKKDAQLSDVAQAFVDFVLSDEGQKVVEENGLVPVK
;
A
#
# COMPACT_ATOMS: atom_id res chain seq x y z
N MET A 1 -84.79 -4.13 -53.06
CA MET A 1 -84.26 -5.05 -52.00
C MET A 1 -82.83 -5.40 -52.30
N LYS A 2 -81.94 -5.37 -51.29
CA LYS A 2 -80.55 -5.82 -51.25
C LYS A 2 -79.47 -4.87 -51.86
N THR A 3 -79.03 -3.87 -51.10
CA THR A 3 -77.68 -3.35 -51.20
C THR A 3 -77.31 -2.69 -49.85
N GLY A 4 -76.81 -3.50 -48.92
CA GLY A 4 -76.51 -2.95 -47.59
C GLY A 4 -75.40 -3.73 -46.85
N PHE A 5 -74.71 -4.70 -47.48
CA PHE A 5 -73.84 -5.60 -46.74
C PHE A 5 -72.33 -5.52 -47.09
N LYS A 6 -71.93 -4.76 -48.13
CA LYS A 6 -70.55 -4.70 -48.56
C LYS A 6 -69.76 -3.54 -47.98
N SER A 7 -70.40 -2.52 -47.37
CA SER A 7 -69.72 -1.30 -46.85
C SER A 7 -69.08 -1.53 -45.46
N LYS A 8 -69.77 -2.36 -44.61
CA LYS A 8 -69.24 -2.55 -43.21
C LYS A 8 -67.97 -3.39 -43.11
N SER A 9 -67.83 -4.37 -44.03
CA SER A 9 -66.60 -5.22 -44.04
C SER A 9 -65.38 -4.47 -44.57
N LEU A 10 -65.54 -3.49 -45.46
CA LEU A 10 -64.45 -2.72 -46.01
C LEU A 10 -63.93 -1.70 -44.97
N VAL A 11 -64.85 -1.10 -44.19
CA VAL A 11 -64.47 -0.20 -43.10
C VAL A 11 -63.75 -0.89 -41.96
N LEU A 12 -64.14 -2.15 -41.64
CA LEU A 12 -63.50 -2.97 -40.63
C LEU A 12 -62.09 -3.41 -41.05
N LEU A 13 -61.89 -3.73 -42.34
CA LEU A 13 -60.57 -4.07 -42.88
C LEU A 13 -59.59 -2.90 -42.93
N VAL A 14 -60.06 -1.73 -43.25
CA VAL A 14 -59.28 -0.49 -43.23
C VAL A 14 -58.90 -0.08 -41.81
N ALA A 15 -59.79 -0.26 -40.81
CA ALA A 15 -59.52 0.03 -39.42
C ALA A 15 -58.50 -0.95 -38.83
N ILE A 16 -58.49 -2.23 -39.20
CA ILE A 16 -57.49 -3.23 -38.78
C ILE A 16 -56.12 -2.97 -39.41
N LEU A 17 -56.06 -2.53 -40.67
CA LEU A 17 -54.84 -2.14 -41.35
C LEU A 17 -54.23 -0.85 -40.77
N LEU A 18 -55.03 0.13 -40.36
CA LEU A 18 -54.55 1.35 -39.70
C LEU A 18 -54.07 1.09 -38.27
N MET A 19 -54.67 0.11 -37.56
CA MET A 19 -54.19 -0.27 -36.23
C MET A 19 -52.88 -1.11 -36.26
N ALA A 20 -52.65 -1.88 -37.32
CA ALA A 20 -51.41 -2.61 -37.53
C ALA A 20 -50.22 -1.68 -37.90
N ALA A 21 -50.50 -0.52 -38.56
CA ALA A 21 -49.45 0.47 -38.90
C ALA A 21 -48.98 1.28 -37.71
N LEU A 22 -49.75 1.35 -36.61
CA LEU A 22 -49.38 2.05 -35.35
C LEU A 22 -48.44 1.25 -34.46
N PHE A 23 -48.32 -0.07 -34.68
CA PHE A 23 -47.36 -0.91 -33.96
C PHE A 23 -45.99 -1.06 -34.62
N ALA A 24 -45.78 -0.53 -35.82
CA ALA A 24 -44.52 -0.65 -36.55
C ALA A 24 -43.53 0.53 -36.38
N VAL A 25 -43.89 1.56 -35.57
CA VAL A 25 -43.01 2.75 -35.32
C VAL A 25 -42.42 2.72 -33.90
N GLY A 26 -42.42 1.57 -33.24
CA GLY A 26 -41.93 1.42 -31.86
C GLY A 26 -40.58 0.71 -31.70
N CYS A 27 -39.79 0.50 -32.77
CA CYS A 27 -38.38 0.10 -32.69
C CYS A 27 -37.49 1.31 -32.90
N GLY A 28 -37.61 2.30 -32.00
CA GLY A 28 -36.55 3.25 -31.75
C GLY A 28 -35.35 2.45 -31.26
N GLN A 29 -34.31 2.43 -32.05
CA GLN A 29 -32.97 2.01 -31.67
C GLN A 29 -32.60 2.85 -30.43
N GLY A 30 -32.92 2.34 -29.24
CA GLY A 30 -32.35 2.81 -28.01
C GLY A 30 -30.85 2.68 -28.20
N LYS A 31 -30.13 3.81 -28.32
CA LYS A 31 -28.76 3.85 -27.96
C LYS A 31 -28.69 3.17 -26.62
N GLN A 32 -28.11 1.98 -26.58
CA GLN A 32 -27.61 1.38 -25.39
C GLN A 32 -26.44 2.31 -24.98
N ASP A 33 -26.78 3.40 -24.31
CA ASP A 33 -25.82 4.04 -23.42
C ASP A 33 -25.44 2.90 -22.48
N SER A 34 -24.25 2.37 -22.67
CA SER A 34 -23.60 1.54 -21.67
C SER A 34 -23.50 2.44 -20.45
N GLU A 35 -24.53 2.43 -19.61
CA GLU A 35 -24.37 2.83 -18.22
C GLU A 35 -23.24 1.95 -17.70
N THR A 36 -22.07 2.51 -17.64
CA THR A 36 -20.97 1.94 -16.85
C THR A 36 -21.58 1.82 -15.46
N SER A 37 -21.96 0.60 -15.08
CA SER A 37 -22.60 0.39 -13.78
C SER A 37 -21.62 0.92 -12.75
N ALA A 38 -22.05 1.95 -12.00
CA ALA A 38 -21.21 2.59 -11.02
C ALA A 38 -20.64 1.52 -10.09
N LEU A 39 -19.33 1.48 -9.93
CA LEU A 39 -18.63 0.54 -9.06
C LEU A 39 -19.25 0.57 -7.67
N ARG A 40 -19.54 -0.60 -7.11
CA ARG A 40 -20.09 -0.76 -5.76
C ARG A 40 -19.52 -1.99 -5.10
N GLY A 41 -19.22 -1.88 -3.82
CA GLY A 41 -18.72 -3.02 -3.03
C GLY A 41 -17.73 -2.58 -1.97
N THR A 42 -17.22 -3.55 -1.23
CA THR A 42 -16.20 -3.35 -0.20
C THR A 42 -14.92 -4.06 -0.61
N VAL A 43 -13.78 -3.43 -0.37
CA VAL A 43 -12.43 -4.01 -0.49
C VAL A 43 -11.76 -3.93 0.86
N THR A 44 -11.18 -5.04 1.29
CA THR A 44 -10.43 -5.13 2.54
C THR A 44 -8.94 -5.23 2.27
N ILE A 45 -8.16 -4.36 2.92
CA ILE A 45 -6.70 -4.34 2.84
C ILE A 45 -6.14 -4.56 4.24
N ALA A 46 -5.25 -5.55 4.40
CA ALA A 46 -4.65 -5.83 5.70
C ALA A 46 -3.14 -6.02 5.59
N GLY A 47 -2.36 -5.59 6.59
CA GLY A 47 -0.95 -5.95 6.64
C GLY A 47 0.01 -4.91 7.17
N SER A 48 1.01 -4.55 6.40
CA SER A 48 2.12 -3.69 6.82
C SER A 48 1.67 -2.35 7.39
N THR A 49 2.09 -2.05 8.61
CA THR A 49 1.85 -0.74 9.25
C THR A 49 2.68 0.39 8.62
N SER A 50 3.67 0.07 7.79
CA SER A 50 4.41 1.07 6.98
C SER A 50 3.70 1.41 5.69
N VAL A 51 2.96 0.44 5.11
CA VAL A 51 2.16 0.64 3.89
C VAL A 51 0.78 1.24 4.21
N GLN A 52 0.31 1.05 5.42
CA GLN A 52 -1.05 1.45 5.85
C GLN A 52 -1.37 2.92 5.54
N PRO A 53 -0.54 3.93 5.89
CA PRO A 53 -0.85 5.33 5.60
C PRO A 53 -1.05 5.59 4.09
N LEU A 54 -0.16 5.09 3.25
CA LEU A 54 -0.30 5.19 1.79
C LEU A 54 -1.59 4.52 1.30
N SER A 55 -1.91 3.33 1.84
CA SER A 55 -3.14 2.62 1.45
C SER A 55 -4.39 3.38 1.82
N GLU A 56 -4.40 4.08 2.97
CA GLU A 56 -5.51 4.93 3.42
C GLU A 56 -5.69 6.14 2.49
N GLU A 57 -4.61 6.81 2.07
CA GLU A 57 -4.67 7.93 1.13
C GLU A 57 -5.13 7.50 -0.27
N LEU A 58 -4.60 6.39 -0.79
CA LEU A 58 -5.05 5.81 -2.06
C LEU A 58 -6.52 5.40 -2.01
N ALA A 59 -6.95 4.79 -0.88
CA ALA A 59 -8.35 4.42 -0.67
C ALA A 59 -9.27 5.64 -0.64
N ASN A 60 -8.87 6.70 0.08
CA ASN A 60 -9.62 7.95 0.14
C ASN A 60 -9.77 8.59 -1.24
N ALA A 61 -8.68 8.68 -2.01
CA ALA A 61 -8.69 9.23 -3.36
C ALA A 61 -9.60 8.42 -4.31
N PHE A 62 -9.56 7.10 -4.23
CA PHE A 62 -10.42 6.22 -5.04
C PHE A 62 -11.89 6.32 -4.64
N MET A 63 -12.21 6.28 -3.34
CA MET A 63 -13.59 6.38 -2.83
C MET A 63 -14.22 7.74 -3.15
N ALA A 64 -13.45 8.82 -3.18
CA ALA A 64 -13.94 10.15 -3.56
C ALA A 64 -14.52 10.17 -4.99
N LYS A 65 -14.01 9.33 -5.89
CA LYS A 65 -14.49 9.17 -7.27
C LYS A 65 -15.55 8.07 -7.43
N ASN A 66 -15.60 7.15 -6.49
CA ASN A 66 -16.47 5.97 -6.52
C ASN A 66 -17.31 5.90 -5.23
N PRO A 67 -18.33 6.74 -5.07
CA PRO A 67 -19.08 6.86 -3.80
C PRO A 67 -19.85 5.59 -3.41
N GLY A 68 -19.98 4.62 -4.32
CA GLY A 68 -20.55 3.30 -4.03
C GLY A 68 -19.56 2.28 -3.49
N VAL A 69 -18.27 2.65 -3.39
CA VAL A 69 -17.19 1.77 -2.94
C VAL A 69 -16.79 2.11 -1.51
N ARG A 70 -16.49 1.07 -0.73
CA ARG A 70 -15.88 1.16 0.60
C ARG A 70 -14.56 0.41 0.60
N ILE A 71 -13.48 1.04 1.04
CA ILE A 71 -12.19 0.38 1.24
C ILE A 71 -11.83 0.47 2.71
N GLU A 72 -11.54 -0.69 3.31
CA GLU A 72 -11.17 -0.82 4.72
C GLU A 72 -9.69 -1.22 4.80
N VAL A 73 -8.90 -0.40 5.49
CA VAL A 73 -7.46 -0.63 5.65
C VAL A 73 -7.15 -0.95 7.11
N SER A 74 -6.35 -1.99 7.34
CA SER A 74 -5.94 -2.40 8.67
C SER A 74 -4.47 -2.76 8.74
N GLY A 75 -3.81 -2.43 9.87
CA GLY A 75 -2.44 -2.83 10.18
C GLY A 75 -2.37 -4.29 10.67
N GLY A 76 -1.16 -4.74 11.02
CA GLY A 76 -0.94 -6.07 11.60
C GLY A 76 0.39 -6.72 11.17
N GLY A 77 1.18 -6.00 10.37
CA GLY A 77 2.47 -6.48 9.83
C GLY A 77 2.32 -7.23 8.51
N SER A 78 3.38 -7.21 7.70
CA SER A 78 3.38 -7.80 6.34
C SER A 78 3.05 -9.29 6.33
N GLY A 79 3.59 -10.05 7.29
CA GLY A 79 3.31 -11.49 7.38
C GLY A 79 1.83 -11.80 7.65
N ALA A 80 1.14 -10.97 8.46
CA ALA A 80 -0.30 -11.11 8.69
C ALA A 80 -1.10 -10.77 7.41
N GLY A 81 -0.72 -9.70 6.71
CA GLY A 81 -1.35 -9.30 5.44
C GLY A 81 -1.20 -10.35 4.34
N ILE A 82 -0.01 -10.91 4.19
CA ILE A 82 0.24 -11.98 3.21
C ILE A 82 -0.63 -13.21 3.50
N ARG A 83 -0.70 -13.66 4.76
CA ARG A 83 -1.58 -14.78 5.14
C ARG A 83 -3.06 -14.45 4.98
N ALA A 84 -3.48 -13.20 5.25
CA ALA A 84 -4.86 -12.79 5.05
C ALA A 84 -5.27 -12.83 3.57
N ALA A 85 -4.42 -12.36 2.66
CA ALA A 85 -4.63 -12.47 1.22
C ALA A 85 -4.64 -13.93 0.75
N GLU A 86 -3.69 -14.76 1.19
CA GLU A 86 -3.61 -16.16 0.84
C GLU A 86 -4.87 -16.94 1.25
N SER A 87 -5.36 -16.72 2.46
CA SER A 87 -6.57 -17.37 2.97
C SER A 87 -7.88 -16.78 2.40
N GLY A 88 -7.83 -15.58 1.83
CA GLY A 88 -9.01 -14.82 1.41
C GLY A 88 -9.73 -14.11 2.56
N ALA A 89 -9.06 -13.94 3.73
CA ALA A 89 -9.57 -13.14 4.84
C ALA A 89 -9.47 -11.63 4.57
N ALA A 90 -8.60 -11.22 3.65
CA ALA A 90 -8.57 -9.90 3.05
C ALA A 90 -8.48 -10.05 1.53
N ASP A 91 -9.05 -9.10 0.80
CA ASP A 91 -8.98 -9.06 -0.67
C ASP A 91 -7.55 -8.75 -1.13
N ILE A 92 -6.86 -7.88 -0.38
CA ILE A 92 -5.51 -7.42 -0.66
C ILE A 92 -4.68 -7.48 0.64
N GLY A 93 -3.52 -8.11 0.57
CA GLY A 93 -2.49 -7.99 1.60
C GLY A 93 -1.58 -6.81 1.31
N ALA A 94 -1.09 -6.13 2.34
CA ALA A 94 -0.09 -5.07 2.22
C ALA A 94 1.25 -5.55 2.80
N ALA A 95 2.32 -5.49 2.01
CA ALA A 95 3.64 -5.93 2.41
C ALA A 95 4.71 -4.88 2.10
N SER A 96 5.65 -4.69 3.01
CA SER A 96 6.77 -3.76 2.90
C SER A 96 8.10 -4.51 2.78
N ARG A 97 8.09 -5.60 2.05
CA ARG A 97 9.21 -6.44 1.63
C ARG A 97 8.81 -7.29 0.43
N GLY A 98 9.74 -7.92 -0.21
CA GLY A 98 9.49 -9.00 -1.15
C GLY A 98 8.78 -10.20 -0.51
N LEU A 99 8.22 -11.08 -1.31
CA LEU A 99 7.71 -12.37 -0.85
C LEU A 99 8.87 -13.30 -0.49
N LYS A 100 8.69 -14.09 0.55
CA LYS A 100 9.60 -15.18 0.89
C LYS A 100 9.41 -16.37 -0.04
N ALA A 101 10.39 -17.25 -0.09
CA ALA A 101 10.36 -18.44 -0.97
C ALA A 101 9.20 -19.41 -0.65
N ASP A 102 8.72 -19.43 0.57
CA ASP A 102 7.59 -20.25 1.04
C ASP A 102 6.21 -19.58 0.85
N GLU A 103 6.16 -18.30 0.51
CA GLU A 103 4.91 -17.55 0.28
C GLU A 103 4.40 -17.72 -1.15
N ILE A 104 4.20 -18.98 -1.58
CA ILE A 104 3.91 -19.37 -2.97
C ILE A 104 2.42 -19.26 -3.36
N GLY A 105 1.53 -19.10 -2.38
CA GLY A 105 0.07 -19.01 -2.56
C GLY A 105 -0.44 -17.64 -2.96
N VAL A 106 0.46 -16.68 -3.14
CA VAL A 106 0.14 -15.26 -3.42
C VAL A 106 1.00 -14.72 -4.56
N THR A 107 0.56 -13.57 -5.10
CA THR A 107 1.31 -12.77 -6.09
C THR A 107 1.45 -11.35 -5.57
N SER A 108 2.65 -10.75 -5.70
CA SER A 108 2.91 -9.38 -5.31
C SER A 108 2.81 -8.42 -6.50
N ILE A 109 2.32 -7.21 -6.21
CA ILE A 109 2.18 -6.08 -7.13
C ILE A 109 2.90 -4.91 -6.47
N ALA A 110 4.02 -4.48 -7.02
CA ALA A 110 4.74 -3.32 -6.51
C ALA A 110 3.90 -2.05 -6.73
N ILE A 111 3.71 -1.26 -5.67
CA ILE A 111 2.91 -0.03 -5.68
C ILE A 111 3.73 1.23 -5.42
N ALA A 112 4.87 1.10 -4.75
CA ALA A 112 5.81 2.19 -4.46
C ALA A 112 7.20 1.61 -4.13
N ILE A 113 8.24 2.46 -4.19
CA ILE A 113 9.53 2.18 -3.56
C ILE A 113 9.68 3.09 -2.34
N ASP A 114 10.08 2.50 -1.23
CA ASP A 114 10.24 3.15 0.06
C ASP A 114 11.68 3.04 0.56
N GLY A 115 12.20 4.12 1.12
CA GLY A 115 13.43 4.10 1.90
C GLY A 115 13.17 3.71 3.35
N ILE A 116 14.09 2.96 3.95
CA ILE A 116 14.07 2.70 5.40
C ILE A 116 15.06 3.65 6.07
N ALA A 117 14.56 4.69 6.71
CA ALA A 117 15.38 5.65 7.43
C ALA A 117 15.80 5.09 8.80
N VAL A 118 17.08 5.25 9.12
CA VAL A 118 17.58 5.14 10.49
C VAL A 118 17.19 6.41 11.25
N ILE A 119 16.61 6.26 12.44
CA ILE A 119 16.09 7.35 13.24
C ILE A 119 16.67 7.34 14.65
N VAL A 120 16.85 8.53 15.18
CA VAL A 120 17.28 8.78 16.57
C VAL A 120 16.45 9.89 17.20
N HIS A 121 16.58 10.07 18.51
CA HIS A 121 15.97 11.20 19.22
C HIS A 121 16.50 12.54 18.66
N PRO A 122 15.69 13.62 18.60
CA PRO A 122 16.13 14.91 18.07
C PRO A 122 17.36 15.50 18.78
N GLU A 123 17.52 15.24 20.07
CA GLU A 123 18.68 15.72 20.86
C GLU A 123 19.93 14.81 20.74
N ASN A 124 19.83 13.66 20.08
CA ASN A 124 21.02 12.83 19.83
C ASN A 124 21.99 13.58 18.91
N PRO A 125 23.28 13.74 19.27
CA PRO A 125 24.23 14.54 18.48
C PRO A 125 24.67 13.91 17.16
N VAL A 126 24.43 12.60 16.97
CA VAL A 126 24.84 11.87 15.76
C VAL A 126 23.94 12.24 14.58
N ASN A 127 24.53 12.67 13.46
CA ASN A 127 23.81 13.07 12.25
C ASN A 127 24.09 12.16 11.05
N ASP A 128 25.22 11.43 11.10
CA ASP A 128 25.68 10.56 10.03
C ASP A 128 26.32 9.32 10.63
N LEU A 129 26.08 8.17 10.05
CA LEU A 129 26.70 6.91 10.43
C LEU A 129 27.17 6.17 9.17
N PRO A 130 28.40 5.64 9.16
CA PRO A 130 28.81 4.67 8.18
C PRO A 130 27.86 3.48 8.16
N PHE A 131 27.55 2.96 6.98
CA PHE A 131 26.68 1.79 6.84
C PHE A 131 27.14 0.60 7.68
N GLU A 132 28.46 0.37 7.74
CA GLU A 132 29.07 -0.68 8.57
C GLU A 132 28.81 -0.48 10.07
N ASP A 133 28.82 0.76 10.56
CA ASP A 133 28.57 1.06 11.98
C ASP A 133 27.09 0.82 12.32
N ILE A 134 26.15 1.16 11.40
CA ILE A 134 24.74 0.81 11.55
C ILE A 134 24.58 -0.72 11.68
N GLN A 135 25.23 -1.49 10.83
CA GLN A 135 25.24 -2.96 10.93
C GLN A 135 25.69 -3.43 12.31
N LYS A 136 26.83 -2.92 12.78
CA LYS A 136 27.42 -3.27 14.07
C LYS A 136 26.54 -2.88 15.25
N ILE A 137 25.87 -1.74 15.19
CA ILE A 137 24.92 -1.28 16.21
C ILE A 137 23.74 -2.27 16.30
N PHE A 138 23.12 -2.59 15.17
CA PHE A 138 21.97 -3.49 15.17
C PHE A 138 22.30 -4.96 15.47
N ARG A 139 23.54 -5.37 15.30
CA ARG A 139 24.09 -6.66 15.75
C ARG A 139 24.55 -6.66 17.21
N GLY A 140 24.66 -5.47 17.84
CA GLY A 140 25.14 -5.33 19.23
C GLY A 140 26.64 -5.38 19.39
N GLU A 141 27.42 -5.20 18.34
CA GLU A 141 28.88 -5.09 18.34
C GLU A 141 29.33 -3.69 18.76
N ILE A 142 28.58 -2.65 18.39
CA ILE A 142 28.73 -1.28 18.91
C ILE A 142 27.58 -1.05 19.89
N THR A 143 27.91 -0.76 21.14
CA THR A 143 26.93 -0.66 22.23
C THR A 143 26.92 0.69 22.94
N ASN A 144 27.82 1.60 22.60
CA ASN A 144 27.94 2.91 23.21
C ASN A 144 28.09 3.99 22.15
N TRP A 145 27.32 5.08 22.26
CA TRP A 145 27.33 6.20 21.32
C TRP A 145 28.71 6.86 21.15
N SER A 146 29.58 6.81 22.20
CA SER A 146 30.94 7.34 22.09
C SER A 146 31.82 6.63 21.06
N GLN A 147 31.45 5.43 20.64
CA GLN A 147 32.18 4.67 19.62
C GLN A 147 31.90 5.20 18.19
N VAL A 148 30.83 5.99 18.05
CA VAL A 148 30.37 6.53 16.76
C VAL A 148 30.15 8.04 16.78
N GLY A 149 30.90 8.75 17.61
CA GLY A 149 30.92 10.22 17.66
C GLY A 149 29.83 10.85 18.52
N GLY A 150 29.06 10.05 19.26
CA GLY A 150 28.08 10.53 20.25
C GLY A 150 28.63 10.67 21.65
N GLY A 151 27.74 10.91 22.61
CA GLY A 151 28.06 10.98 24.04
C GLY A 151 28.40 9.60 24.64
N ASN A 152 28.99 9.61 25.87
CA ASN A 152 29.21 8.35 26.59
C ASN A 152 27.92 7.83 27.22
N ALA A 153 27.12 7.14 26.42
CA ALA A 153 25.85 6.52 26.81
C ALA A 153 25.63 5.23 26.03
N ASN A 154 24.98 4.24 26.65
CA ASN A 154 24.66 2.99 25.97
C ASN A 154 23.61 3.23 24.89
N ILE A 155 23.77 2.57 23.74
CA ILE A 155 22.80 2.59 22.65
C ILE A 155 21.62 1.69 23.02
N VAL A 156 20.41 2.22 22.88
CA VAL A 156 19.15 1.46 23.02
C VAL A 156 18.60 1.15 21.64
N VAL A 157 18.72 -0.09 21.19
CA VAL A 157 18.23 -0.50 19.88
C VAL A 157 16.73 -0.77 19.95
N VAL A 158 15.96 -0.11 19.07
CA VAL A 158 14.52 -0.34 18.89
C VAL A 158 14.32 -1.11 17.58
N ASN A 159 13.75 -2.30 17.71
CA ASN A 159 13.51 -3.22 16.60
C ASN A 159 12.01 -3.50 16.45
N ARG A 160 11.63 -4.20 15.40
CA ARG A 160 10.27 -4.61 15.09
C ARG A 160 10.07 -6.11 15.39
N GLU A 161 8.81 -6.49 15.52
CA GLU A 161 8.34 -7.87 15.64
C GLU A 161 8.66 -8.70 14.38
N GLU A 162 8.70 -10.02 14.49
CA GLU A 162 9.04 -10.93 13.38
C GLU A 162 8.10 -10.87 12.18
N GLY A 163 6.83 -10.53 12.40
CA GLY A 163 5.82 -10.32 11.36
C GLY A 163 6.02 -9.05 10.52
N SER A 164 6.91 -8.15 10.95
CA SER A 164 7.18 -6.89 10.28
C SER A 164 7.95 -7.08 8.96
N GLY A 165 7.40 -6.54 7.87
CA GLY A 165 8.13 -6.46 6.61
C GLY A 165 9.30 -5.49 6.67
N THR A 166 9.19 -4.41 7.45
CA THR A 166 10.30 -3.45 7.65
C THR A 166 11.46 -4.13 8.34
N ARG A 167 11.19 -4.96 9.38
CA ARG A 167 12.23 -5.76 10.02
C ARG A 167 12.87 -6.73 9.02
N GLY A 168 12.05 -7.44 8.23
CA GLY A 168 12.57 -8.39 7.24
C GLY A 168 13.47 -7.72 6.20
N ALA A 169 13.04 -6.60 5.62
CA ALA A 169 13.85 -5.85 4.66
C ALA A 169 15.12 -5.25 5.31
N PHE A 170 15.03 -4.71 6.53
CA PHE A 170 16.19 -4.17 7.23
C PHE A 170 17.18 -5.28 7.64
N HIS A 171 16.66 -6.47 7.99
CA HIS A 171 17.50 -7.64 8.25
C HIS A 171 18.29 -8.05 6.99
N GLU A 172 17.61 -8.20 5.87
CA GLU A 172 18.20 -8.56 4.59
C GLU A 172 19.24 -7.53 4.11
N LEU A 173 18.86 -6.25 4.12
CA LEU A 173 19.66 -5.16 3.53
C LEU A 173 20.80 -4.69 4.45
N VAL A 174 20.61 -4.70 5.76
CA VAL A 174 21.53 -4.09 6.73
C VAL A 174 22.17 -5.12 7.64
N VAL A 175 21.38 -5.88 8.42
CA VAL A 175 21.94 -6.81 9.40
C VAL A 175 22.65 -7.97 8.71
N GLY A 176 22.13 -8.43 7.58
CA GLY A 176 22.63 -9.58 6.80
C GLY A 176 22.01 -10.90 7.27
N GLU A 177 21.65 -11.76 6.33
CA GLU A 177 20.88 -12.99 6.56
C GLU A 177 21.55 -13.97 7.54
N ASP A 178 22.88 -13.97 7.60
CA ASP A 178 23.65 -14.85 8.48
C ASP A 178 23.81 -14.29 9.91
N ASN A 179 23.25 -13.13 10.21
CA ASN A 179 23.39 -12.45 11.50
C ASN A 179 22.03 -12.20 12.15
N ASP A 180 22.02 -12.08 13.46
CA ASP A 180 20.84 -11.75 14.23
C ASP A 180 20.86 -10.29 14.71
N PHE A 181 19.69 -9.73 14.92
CA PHE A 181 19.56 -8.50 15.70
C PHE A 181 20.02 -8.72 17.14
N VAL A 182 20.60 -7.69 17.74
CA VAL A 182 20.95 -7.72 19.15
C VAL A 182 19.74 -8.15 20.00
N SER A 183 19.96 -9.13 20.88
CA SER A 183 18.89 -9.75 21.69
C SER A 183 18.28 -8.82 22.75
N THR A 184 18.98 -7.72 23.09
CA THR A 184 18.52 -6.69 24.02
C THR A 184 17.66 -5.61 23.38
N ALA A 185 17.39 -5.69 22.07
CA ALA A 185 16.58 -4.72 21.36
C ALA A 185 15.14 -4.67 21.91
N ILE A 186 14.62 -3.47 22.05
CA ILE A 186 13.22 -3.22 22.42
C ILE A 186 12.34 -3.52 21.20
N ILE A 187 11.42 -4.47 21.33
CA ILE A 187 10.56 -4.89 20.22
C ILE A 187 9.28 -4.05 20.20
N GLN A 188 8.98 -3.47 19.04
CA GLN A 188 7.78 -2.68 18.79
C GLN A 188 6.93 -3.32 17.67
N ASN A 189 5.60 -3.20 17.78
CA ASN A 189 4.63 -3.87 16.91
C ASN A 189 4.11 -3.02 15.74
N SER A 190 4.59 -1.79 15.57
CA SER A 190 4.19 -0.89 14.47
C SER A 190 5.24 0.16 14.17
N THR A 191 5.17 0.77 12.98
CA THR A 191 6.00 1.92 12.59
C THR A 191 5.84 3.09 13.56
N GLY A 192 4.61 3.40 13.97
CA GLY A 192 4.34 4.46 14.95
C GLY A 192 4.93 4.15 16.32
N ALA A 193 4.86 2.90 16.79
CA ALA A 193 5.43 2.51 18.08
C ALA A 193 6.97 2.59 18.10
N VAL A 194 7.66 2.32 17.00
CA VAL A 194 9.11 2.55 16.88
C VAL A 194 9.40 4.04 17.02
N ARG A 195 8.68 4.89 16.30
CA ARG A 195 8.84 6.34 16.36
C ARG A 195 8.68 6.86 17.78
N GLU A 196 7.60 6.46 18.47
CA GLU A 196 7.35 6.85 19.86
C GLU A 196 8.42 6.33 20.84
N ALA A 197 8.92 5.11 20.65
CA ALA A 197 10.00 4.57 21.47
C ALA A 197 11.30 5.37 21.32
N VAL A 198 11.65 5.76 20.09
CA VAL A 198 12.82 6.59 19.81
C VAL A 198 12.65 8.02 20.34
N LEU A 199 11.44 8.59 20.22
CA LEU A 199 11.12 9.92 20.74
C LEU A 199 11.22 10.01 22.28
N ASN A 200 10.99 8.92 22.97
CA ASN A 200 10.99 8.88 24.44
C ASN A 200 12.33 8.47 25.07
N ASP A 201 13.39 8.19 24.27
CA ASP A 201 14.71 7.84 24.78
C ASP A 201 15.80 8.49 23.91
N VAL A 202 16.54 9.44 24.48
CA VAL A 202 17.64 10.15 23.83
C VAL A 202 18.77 9.23 23.34
N ASN A 203 18.88 8.04 23.90
CA ASN A 203 19.89 7.04 23.54
C ASN A 203 19.37 6.01 22.55
N ALA A 204 18.11 6.11 22.12
CA ALA A 204 17.50 5.15 21.22
C ALA A 204 17.94 5.38 19.76
N ILE A 205 18.05 4.25 19.05
CA ILE A 205 18.16 4.17 17.60
C ILE A 205 17.13 3.16 17.08
N GLY A 206 16.46 3.50 16.01
CA GLY A 206 15.48 2.64 15.37
C GLY A 206 15.48 2.83 13.85
N TYR A 207 14.52 2.21 13.19
CA TYR A 207 14.36 2.35 11.73
C TYR A 207 12.88 2.33 11.35
N ILE A 208 12.49 3.19 10.44
CA ILE A 208 11.12 3.29 9.92
C ILE A 208 11.13 3.59 8.42
N SER A 209 9.96 3.42 7.79
CA SER A 209 9.67 3.89 6.44
C SER A 209 9.78 5.40 6.32
N LEU A 210 10.23 5.93 5.17
CA LEU A 210 10.21 7.37 4.86
C LEU A 210 8.81 7.96 5.02
N GLY A 211 7.78 7.27 4.55
CA GLY A 211 6.38 7.69 4.73
C GLY A 211 5.91 7.73 6.19
N GLY A 212 6.70 7.24 7.14
CA GLY A 212 6.43 7.30 8.59
C GLY A 212 7.16 8.41 9.33
N ILE A 213 8.02 9.19 8.65
CA ILE A 213 8.78 10.28 9.25
C ILE A 213 7.87 11.49 9.48
N ASN A 214 8.12 12.20 10.57
CA ASN A 214 7.54 13.50 10.86
C ASN A 214 8.54 14.35 11.67
N ASP A 215 8.20 15.58 11.96
CA ASP A 215 9.07 16.56 12.63
C ASP A 215 9.46 16.19 14.09
N SER A 216 8.89 15.12 14.66
CA SER A 216 9.16 14.73 16.03
C SER A 216 10.43 13.92 16.22
N ILE A 217 11.02 13.39 15.15
CA ILE A 217 12.23 12.54 15.20
C ILE A 217 13.30 13.04 14.24
N LYS A 218 14.52 12.64 14.49
CA LYS A 218 15.66 12.94 13.63
C LYS A 218 16.07 11.71 12.82
N THR A 219 16.27 11.89 11.51
CA THR A 219 16.88 10.90 10.63
C THR A 219 18.40 11.02 10.69
N VAL A 220 19.10 9.90 10.47
CA VAL A 220 20.55 9.82 10.36
C VAL A 220 20.92 9.55 8.91
N MET A 221 21.90 10.30 8.38
CA MET A 221 22.50 9.98 7.08
C MET A 221 23.22 8.64 7.13
N VAL A 222 23.31 7.99 6.00
CA VAL A 222 24.04 6.74 5.82
C VAL A 222 25.16 6.99 4.80
N ASP A 223 26.40 6.88 5.23
CA ASP A 223 27.58 7.22 4.41
C ASP A 223 27.49 8.63 3.77
N GLY A 224 26.96 9.61 4.52
CA GLY A 224 26.75 10.97 4.05
C GLY A 224 25.53 11.17 3.16
N VAL A 225 24.70 10.15 2.95
CA VAL A 225 23.49 10.23 2.11
C VAL A 225 22.24 10.35 2.99
N GLU A 226 21.48 11.42 2.79
CA GLU A 226 20.20 11.63 3.50
C GLU A 226 19.12 10.64 3.03
N PRO A 227 18.26 10.13 3.94
CA PRO A 227 17.12 9.34 3.60
C PRO A 227 15.98 10.20 3.02
N THR A 228 16.09 10.58 1.76
CA THR A 228 15.10 11.37 1.03
C THR A 228 14.52 10.60 -0.16
N VAL A 229 13.34 11.03 -0.61
CA VAL A 229 12.69 10.45 -1.80
C VAL A 229 13.60 10.58 -3.04
N GLU A 230 14.27 11.71 -3.18
CA GLU A 230 15.19 11.99 -4.28
C GLU A 230 16.39 11.04 -4.28
N ASN A 231 17.00 10.81 -3.11
CA ASN A 231 18.15 9.91 -2.98
C ASN A 231 17.75 8.44 -3.15
N VAL A 232 16.55 8.04 -2.72
CA VAL A 232 16.00 6.71 -2.99
C VAL A 232 15.71 6.53 -4.48
N ARG A 233 15.08 7.52 -5.12
CA ARG A 233 14.81 7.52 -6.57
C ARG A 233 16.11 7.45 -7.39
N ALA A 234 17.12 8.17 -6.97
CA ALA A 234 18.44 8.18 -7.59
C ALA A 234 19.29 6.94 -7.26
N GLN A 235 18.77 6.02 -6.44
CA GLN A 235 19.48 4.82 -5.94
C GLN A 235 20.80 5.16 -5.21
N GLN A 236 20.86 6.35 -4.59
CA GLN A 236 22.01 6.80 -3.79
C GLN A 236 21.84 6.37 -2.33
N TYR A 237 20.61 6.35 -1.80
CA TYR A 237 20.34 5.87 -0.45
C TYR A 237 20.27 4.32 -0.45
N PRO A 238 21.12 3.64 0.36
CA PRO A 238 21.32 2.19 0.20
C PRO A 238 20.21 1.32 0.79
N ILE A 239 19.35 1.86 1.65
CA ILE A 239 18.34 1.08 2.36
C ILE A 239 16.95 1.36 1.77
N ALA A 240 16.64 0.73 0.64
CA ALA A 240 15.37 0.88 -0.07
C ALA A 240 14.73 -0.47 -0.39
N ARG A 241 13.41 -0.49 -0.49
CA ARG A 241 12.61 -1.70 -0.68
C ARG A 241 11.29 -1.41 -1.39
N PRO A 242 10.64 -2.40 -2.02
CA PRO A 242 9.29 -2.21 -2.54
C PRO A 242 8.24 -2.19 -1.42
N PHE A 243 7.20 -1.38 -1.61
CA PHE A 243 5.88 -1.58 -1.05
C PHE A 243 5.04 -2.36 -2.04
N ASN A 244 4.36 -3.38 -1.57
CA ASN A 244 3.60 -4.30 -2.41
C ASN A 244 2.17 -4.44 -1.89
N TYR A 245 1.23 -4.49 -2.81
CA TYR A 245 0.00 -5.21 -2.59
C TYR A 245 0.20 -6.69 -2.95
N VAL A 246 -0.47 -7.53 -2.20
CA VAL A 246 -0.36 -8.98 -2.33
C VAL A 246 -1.77 -9.53 -2.51
N VAL A 247 -1.96 -10.32 -3.54
CA VAL A 247 -3.26 -10.93 -3.87
C VAL A 247 -3.12 -12.44 -3.93
N LYS A 248 -4.20 -13.16 -3.66
CA LYS A 248 -4.21 -14.61 -3.76
C LYS A 248 -3.87 -15.04 -5.19
N LYS A 249 -2.92 -15.95 -5.32
CA LYS A 249 -2.51 -16.51 -6.60
C LYS A 249 -3.68 -17.26 -7.25
N ASP A 250 -3.80 -17.12 -8.55
CA ASP A 250 -4.81 -17.78 -9.37
C ASP A 250 -6.29 -17.48 -8.97
N ALA A 251 -6.51 -16.51 -8.06
CA ALA A 251 -7.84 -16.01 -7.75
C ALA A 251 -8.14 -14.73 -8.56
N GLN A 252 -9.36 -14.63 -9.04
CA GLN A 252 -9.83 -13.40 -9.67
C GLN A 252 -10.25 -12.42 -8.58
N LEU A 253 -9.69 -11.21 -8.61
CA LEU A 253 -10.17 -10.12 -7.78
C LEU A 253 -11.61 -9.75 -8.16
N SER A 254 -12.37 -9.22 -7.21
CA SER A 254 -13.64 -8.59 -7.54
C SER A 254 -13.41 -7.38 -8.46
N ASP A 255 -14.40 -7.01 -9.26
CA ASP A 255 -14.31 -5.86 -10.19
C ASP A 255 -13.86 -4.58 -9.44
N VAL A 256 -14.33 -4.40 -8.22
CA VAL A 256 -13.96 -3.25 -7.38
C VAL A 256 -12.51 -3.32 -6.90
N ALA A 257 -12.05 -4.49 -6.47
CA ALA A 257 -10.67 -4.67 -6.03
C ALA A 257 -9.68 -4.52 -7.20
N GLN A 258 -10.03 -5.05 -8.38
CA GLN A 258 -9.23 -4.88 -9.59
C GLN A 258 -9.17 -3.40 -9.99
N ALA A 259 -10.32 -2.71 -10.04
CA ALA A 259 -10.37 -1.30 -10.39
C ALA A 259 -9.57 -0.42 -9.39
N PHE A 260 -9.55 -0.80 -8.10
CA PHE A 260 -8.70 -0.12 -7.12
C PHE A 260 -7.22 -0.35 -7.38
N VAL A 261 -6.78 -1.59 -7.67
CA VAL A 261 -5.39 -1.89 -8.02
C VAL A 261 -4.98 -1.15 -9.29
N ASP A 262 -5.85 -1.11 -10.30
CA ASP A 262 -5.61 -0.37 -11.54
C ASP A 262 -5.48 1.14 -11.28
N PHE A 263 -6.31 1.71 -10.40
CA PHE A 263 -6.18 3.10 -9.96
C PHE A 263 -4.84 3.35 -9.26
N VAL A 264 -4.44 2.48 -8.33
CA VAL A 264 -3.15 2.62 -7.62
C VAL A 264 -1.98 2.68 -8.59
N LEU A 265 -2.03 1.87 -9.67
CA LEU A 265 -1.00 1.84 -10.71
C LEU A 265 -1.19 2.89 -11.81
N SER A 266 -2.24 3.68 -11.78
CA SER A 266 -2.44 4.79 -12.73
C SER A 266 -1.56 5.99 -12.39
N ASP A 267 -1.40 6.93 -13.34
CA ASP A 267 -0.66 8.16 -13.10
C ASP A 267 -1.20 8.95 -11.91
N GLU A 268 -2.51 8.91 -11.70
CA GLU A 268 -3.14 9.58 -10.57
C GLU A 268 -2.83 8.88 -9.24
N GLY A 269 -2.93 7.56 -9.17
CA GLY A 269 -2.55 6.80 -7.97
C GLY A 269 -1.06 6.97 -7.67
N GLN A 270 -0.20 6.99 -8.69
CA GLN A 270 1.24 7.19 -8.51
C GLN A 270 1.58 8.63 -8.09
N LYS A 271 0.76 9.62 -8.42
CA LYS A 271 0.87 10.96 -7.88
C LYS A 271 0.58 10.97 -6.36
N VAL A 272 -0.43 10.23 -5.89
CA VAL A 272 -0.67 10.06 -4.45
C VAL A 272 0.54 9.42 -3.77
N VAL A 273 1.18 8.42 -4.40
CA VAL A 273 2.43 7.82 -3.89
C VAL A 273 3.51 8.89 -3.68
N GLU A 274 3.74 9.75 -4.68
CA GLU A 274 4.75 10.81 -4.62
C GLU A 274 4.42 11.86 -3.54
N GLU A 275 3.16 12.28 -3.44
CA GLU A 275 2.67 13.23 -2.42
C GLU A 275 2.81 12.68 -1.00
N ASN A 276 2.87 11.36 -0.83
CA ASN A 276 3.11 10.68 0.46
C ASN A 276 4.60 10.39 0.74
N GLY A 277 5.52 11.03 0.05
CA GLY A 277 6.94 10.92 0.30
C GLY A 277 7.54 9.55 -0.07
N LEU A 278 7.02 8.93 -1.13
CA LEU A 278 7.48 7.64 -1.64
C LEU A 278 7.82 7.77 -3.13
N VAL A 279 8.61 6.82 -3.65
CA VAL A 279 8.99 6.82 -5.06
C VAL A 279 7.97 6.03 -5.87
N PRO A 280 7.36 6.62 -6.90
CA PRO A 280 6.48 5.92 -7.83
C PRO A 280 7.17 4.75 -8.54
N VAL A 281 6.40 3.73 -8.93
CA VAL A 281 6.88 2.56 -9.69
C VAL A 281 6.82 2.74 -11.21
N LYS A 282 6.29 3.89 -11.64
CA LYS A 282 6.20 4.29 -13.07
C LYS A 282 6.82 5.64 -13.28
#